data_7c298759b5bd43460ab651ef2aba9749
#
_entry.id   7c298759b5bd43460ab651ef2aba9749
#
_cell.length_a   1.000
_cell.length_b   1.000
_cell.length_c   1.000
_cell.angle_alpha   90.00
_cell.angle_beta   90.00
_cell.angle_gamma   90.00
#
_symmetry.space_group_name_H-M   'P 1'
#
loop_
_entity.id
_entity.type
_entity.pdbx_description
1 polymer ?
#
loop_
_entity_poly.entity_id
_entity_poly.type
_entity_poly.pdbx_seq_one_letter_code
_entity_poly.pdbx_strand_id
1 'polypeptide(L)'
;GQVRAGMTAVLKQMFCRPGYSNFNEGGFLTIGFVGNHPNVADWYTNNGSLYMTSLAFLPLGLPADHPFWTAPAEKWTSKKAWDGDDFPKDHKWNINAQKLYWE
;
A
#
# COMPACT_ATOMS: atom_id res chain seq x y z
N GLY A 1 -12.77 -4.88 1.36
CA GLY A 1 -12.21 -5.91 0.74
C GLY A 1 -10.86 -5.80 0.04
N GLN A 2 -10.84 -5.30 -1.18
CA GLN A 2 -9.60 -5.29 -1.99
C GLN A 2 -8.51 -4.39 -1.38
N VAL A 3 -8.88 -3.19 -0.95
CA VAL A 3 -7.90 -2.23 -0.43
C VAL A 3 -7.24 -2.76 0.83
N ARG A 4 -8.03 -3.28 1.78
CA ARG A 4 -7.49 -3.86 3.00
C ARG A 4 -6.59 -5.05 2.70
N ALA A 5 -7.03 -5.96 1.84
CA ALA A 5 -6.24 -7.15 1.46
C ALA A 5 -4.92 -6.74 0.80
N GLY A 6 -4.96 -5.79 -0.13
CA GLY A 6 -3.75 -5.30 -0.80
C GLY A 6 -2.80 -4.62 0.17
N MET A 7 -3.28 -3.72 1.03
CA MET A 7 -2.46 -3.06 2.04
C MET A 7 -1.84 -4.08 3.00
N THR A 8 -2.61 -5.06 3.46
CA THR A 8 -2.11 -6.10 4.36
C THR A 8 -0.98 -6.89 3.72
N ALA A 9 -1.14 -7.28 2.45
CA ALA A 9 -0.11 -8.04 1.74
C ALA A 9 1.18 -7.23 1.59
N VAL A 10 1.08 -5.95 1.22
CA VAL A 10 2.25 -5.08 1.06
C VAL A 10 2.96 -4.90 2.40
N LEU A 11 2.22 -4.61 3.47
CA LEU A 11 2.81 -4.43 4.79
C LEU A 11 3.50 -5.69 5.29
N LYS A 12 2.92 -6.86 5.05
CA LYS A 12 3.57 -8.13 5.39
C LYS A 12 4.86 -8.35 4.63
N GLN A 13 4.87 -8.05 3.34
CA GLN A 13 6.09 -8.19 2.52
C GLN A 13 7.19 -7.23 2.96
N MET A 14 6.83 -6.01 3.33
CA MET A 14 7.81 -5.00 3.71
C MET A 14 8.34 -5.17 5.13
N PHE A 15 7.48 -5.51 6.08
CA PHE A 15 7.85 -5.48 7.50
C PHE A 15 7.97 -6.85 8.16
N CYS A 16 7.32 -7.87 7.62
CA CYS A 16 7.28 -9.20 8.24
C CYS A 16 8.07 -10.26 7.47
N ARG A 17 8.82 -9.86 6.44
CA ARG A 17 9.56 -10.80 5.61
C ARG A 17 10.76 -11.35 6.37
N PRO A 18 10.92 -12.68 6.48
CA PRO A 18 12.07 -13.26 7.19
C PRO A 18 13.40 -12.86 6.55
N GLY A 19 14.39 -12.54 7.41
CA GLY A 19 15.71 -12.15 6.96
C GLY A 19 15.87 -10.69 6.57
N TYR A 20 14.79 -9.90 6.64
CA TYR A 20 14.81 -8.47 6.30
C TYR A 20 14.27 -7.65 7.46
N SER A 21 14.83 -6.48 7.68
CA SER A 21 14.33 -5.55 8.68
C SER A 21 14.39 -4.13 8.12
N ASN A 22 13.26 -3.42 8.26
CA ASN A 22 13.17 -2.01 7.89
C ASN A 22 13.62 -1.09 9.04
N PHE A 23 14.08 -1.66 10.15
CA PHE A 23 14.55 -0.91 11.30
C PHE A 23 16.02 -1.23 11.55
N ASN A 24 16.79 -0.20 11.95
CA ASN A 24 18.16 -0.40 12.37
C ASN A 24 18.25 -0.87 13.83
N GLU A 25 19.46 -1.04 14.35
CA GLU A 25 19.68 -1.50 15.74
C GLU A 25 19.09 -0.55 16.78
N GLY A 26 19.01 0.75 16.46
CA GLY A 26 18.39 1.75 17.34
C GLY A 26 16.87 1.80 17.26
N GLY A 27 16.22 1.00 16.42
CA GLY A 27 14.78 0.99 16.26
C GLY A 27 14.24 2.05 15.29
N PHE A 28 15.11 2.72 14.53
CA PHE A 28 14.71 3.71 13.54
C PHE A 28 14.56 3.06 12.17
N LEU A 29 13.60 3.58 11.37
CA LEU A 29 13.41 3.13 10.00
C LEU A 29 14.64 3.35 9.15
N THR A 30 14.91 2.41 8.25
CA THR A 30 15.98 2.51 7.26
C THR A 30 15.44 2.91 5.90
N ILE A 31 16.29 3.53 5.08
CA ILE A 31 15.92 3.88 3.70
C ILE A 31 15.99 2.61 2.86
N GLY A 32 14.90 2.35 2.11
CA GLY A 32 14.83 1.21 1.23
C GLY A 32 13.41 0.80 0.93
N PHE A 33 13.25 -0.19 0.06
CA PHE A 33 11.95 -0.77 -0.25
C PHE A 33 11.61 -1.91 0.73
N VAL A 34 12.53 -2.86 0.85
CA VAL A 34 12.46 -3.93 1.87
C VAL A 34 13.82 -4.00 2.53
N GLY A 35 13.86 -3.70 3.83
CA GLY A 35 15.11 -3.65 4.57
C GLY A 35 15.93 -2.39 4.27
N ASN A 36 17.21 -2.43 4.65
CA ASN A 36 18.12 -1.30 4.43
C ASN A 36 18.67 -1.33 3.00
N HIS A 37 18.25 -0.41 2.19
CA HIS A 37 18.57 -0.38 0.76
C HIS A 37 18.79 1.05 0.27
N PRO A 38 19.81 1.76 0.78
CA PRO A 38 19.96 3.19 0.50
C PRO A 38 20.17 3.51 -0.98
N ASN A 39 20.68 2.57 -1.77
CA ASN A 39 20.96 2.81 -3.17
C ASN A 39 19.72 2.95 -4.06
N VAL A 40 18.53 2.65 -3.56
CA VAL A 40 17.28 2.87 -4.30
C VAL A 40 16.71 4.28 -4.09
N ALA A 41 17.35 5.07 -3.25
CA ALA A 41 16.90 6.43 -2.93
C ALA A 41 17.73 7.46 -3.67
N ASP A 42 17.11 8.58 -3.98
CA ASP A 42 17.80 9.74 -4.53
C ASP A 42 18.71 10.38 -3.48
N TRP A 43 19.73 11.12 -3.95
CA TRP A 43 20.73 11.74 -3.10
C TRP A 43 20.16 12.70 -2.06
N TYR A 44 19.00 13.31 -2.35
CA TYR A 44 18.35 14.26 -1.45
C TYR A 44 17.47 13.60 -0.39
N THR A 45 17.28 12.28 -0.46
CA THR A 45 16.46 11.55 0.50
C THR A 45 17.15 11.50 1.86
N ASN A 46 16.38 11.70 2.93
CA ASN A 46 16.89 11.64 4.28
C ASN A 46 15.97 10.82 5.19
N ASN A 47 16.51 10.40 6.34
CA ASN A 47 15.78 9.58 7.29
C ASN A 47 14.55 10.28 7.89
N GLY A 48 14.54 11.60 7.91
CA GLY A 48 13.42 12.37 8.44
C GLY A 48 12.13 12.19 7.63
N SER A 49 12.24 11.89 6.32
CA SER A 49 11.08 11.68 5.46
C SER A 49 10.37 10.37 5.74
N LEU A 50 11.01 9.44 6.43
CA LEU A 50 10.46 8.10 6.66
C LEU A 50 9.24 8.09 7.58
N TYR A 51 8.99 9.19 8.30
CA TYR A 51 7.78 9.31 9.11
C TYR A 51 6.50 9.11 8.29
N MET A 52 6.55 9.36 6.98
CA MET A 52 5.41 9.17 6.09
C MET A 52 4.95 7.70 6.02
N THR A 53 5.78 6.76 6.43
CA THR A 53 5.38 5.35 6.59
C THR A 53 4.18 5.22 7.53
N SER A 54 4.02 6.13 8.49
CA SER A 54 2.88 6.14 9.40
C SER A 54 1.53 6.34 8.70
N LEU A 55 1.52 6.78 7.43
CA LEU A 55 0.30 6.87 6.65
C LEU A 55 -0.39 5.50 6.47
N ALA A 56 0.34 4.40 6.65
CA ALA A 56 -0.24 3.07 6.68
C ALA A 56 -1.29 2.90 7.78
N PHE A 57 -1.26 3.73 8.81
CA PHE A 57 -2.21 3.69 9.93
C PHE A 57 -3.47 4.54 9.71
N LEU A 58 -3.59 5.26 8.58
CA LEU A 58 -4.77 6.07 8.30
C LEU A 58 -6.09 5.30 8.41
N PRO A 59 -6.18 4.04 7.94
CA PRO A 59 -7.43 3.28 8.06
C PRO A 59 -7.90 3.06 9.50
N LEU A 60 -7.01 3.19 10.49
CA LEU A 60 -7.40 3.08 11.90
C LEU A 60 -8.36 4.19 12.34
N GLY A 61 -8.43 5.29 11.57
CA GLY A 61 -9.41 6.35 11.81
C GLY A 61 -10.82 6.02 11.35
N LEU A 62 -11.02 4.92 10.62
CA LEU A 62 -12.32 4.50 10.16
C LEU A 62 -13.06 3.73 11.27
N PRO A 63 -14.40 3.88 11.37
CA PRO A 63 -15.18 3.08 12.32
C PRO A 63 -15.00 1.59 12.08
N ALA A 64 -15.11 0.79 13.14
CA ALA A 64 -14.92 -0.66 13.04
C ALA A 64 -15.97 -1.34 12.13
N ASP A 65 -17.13 -0.74 11.97
CA ASP A 65 -18.20 -1.23 11.10
C ASP A 65 -18.13 -0.71 9.66
N HIS A 66 -17.11 0.13 9.35
CA HIS A 66 -16.89 0.60 7.98
C HIS A 66 -16.58 -0.57 7.05
N PRO A 67 -17.06 -0.55 5.78
CA PRO A 67 -16.79 -1.63 4.83
C PRO A 67 -15.32 -1.97 4.63
N PHE A 68 -14.41 -1.02 4.85
CA PHE A 68 -12.97 -1.30 4.83
C PHE A 68 -12.60 -2.44 5.77
N TRP A 69 -13.20 -2.48 6.99
CA TRP A 69 -12.91 -3.49 7.99
C TRP A 69 -13.81 -4.71 7.91
N THR A 70 -15.08 -4.53 7.56
CA THR A 70 -16.11 -5.58 7.65
C THR A 70 -16.22 -6.41 6.38
N ALA A 71 -15.88 -5.84 5.21
CA ALA A 71 -15.92 -6.61 3.98
C ALA A 71 -14.89 -7.73 3.99
N PRO A 72 -15.22 -8.92 3.47
CA PRO A 72 -14.24 -10.02 3.39
C PRO A 72 -13.05 -9.62 2.51
N ALA A 73 -11.90 -10.22 2.80
CA ALA A 73 -10.71 -10.01 1.99
C ALA A 73 -10.95 -10.51 0.57
N GLU A 74 -10.58 -9.68 -0.42
CA GLU A 74 -10.76 -9.99 -1.83
C GLU A 74 -9.47 -9.80 -2.59
N LYS A 75 -9.31 -10.55 -3.67
CA LYS A 75 -8.16 -10.37 -4.56
C LYS A 75 -8.25 -9.00 -5.22
N TRP A 76 -7.19 -8.22 -5.11
CA TRP A 76 -7.04 -6.96 -5.85
C TRP A 76 -6.59 -7.24 -7.28
N THR A 77 -6.66 -6.23 -8.15
CA THR A 77 -6.46 -6.39 -9.59
C THR A 77 -5.14 -7.06 -9.95
N SER A 78 -4.02 -6.60 -9.36
CA SER A 78 -2.71 -7.20 -9.65
C SER A 78 -2.65 -8.66 -9.24
N LYS A 79 -3.23 -9.01 -8.10
CA LYS A 79 -3.27 -10.41 -7.66
C LYS A 79 -4.10 -11.27 -8.61
N LYS A 80 -5.24 -10.75 -9.07
CA LYS A 80 -6.06 -11.46 -10.07
C LYS A 80 -5.27 -11.70 -11.35
N ALA A 81 -4.51 -10.71 -11.81
CA ALA A 81 -3.68 -10.85 -12.99
C ALA A 81 -2.64 -11.97 -12.84
N TRP A 82 -1.94 -12.01 -11.70
CA TRP A 82 -0.96 -13.05 -11.42
C TRP A 82 -1.59 -14.43 -11.25
N ASP A 83 -2.80 -14.50 -10.71
CA ASP A 83 -3.52 -15.76 -10.51
C ASP A 83 -4.24 -16.25 -11.77
N GLY A 84 -4.26 -15.44 -12.83
CA GLY A 84 -4.98 -15.80 -14.07
C GLY A 84 -6.48 -15.57 -14.01
N ASP A 85 -6.97 -14.83 -13.03
CA ASP A 85 -8.38 -14.50 -12.88
C ASP A 85 -8.77 -13.35 -13.82
N ASP A 86 -10.05 -13.32 -14.21
CA ASP A 86 -10.59 -12.21 -14.99
C ASP A 86 -10.77 -10.96 -14.13
N PHE A 87 -10.59 -9.83 -14.77
CA PHE A 87 -10.89 -8.51 -14.20
C PHE A 87 -11.21 -7.53 -15.33
N PRO A 88 -11.98 -6.45 -15.03
CA PRO A 88 -12.28 -5.46 -16.05
C PRO A 88 -11.00 -4.77 -16.54
N LYS A 89 -10.88 -4.62 -17.86
CA LYS A 89 -9.76 -3.82 -18.38
C LYS A 89 -10.00 -2.35 -18.10
N ASP A 90 -8.91 -1.64 -17.89
CA ASP A 90 -8.96 -0.21 -17.71
C ASP A 90 -9.37 0.49 -19.02
N HIS A 91 -9.96 1.65 -18.89
CA HIS A 91 -10.41 2.41 -20.04
C HIS A 91 -10.28 3.91 -19.77
N LYS A 92 -10.28 4.69 -20.85
CA LYS A 92 -10.16 6.13 -20.74
C LYS A 92 -11.44 6.72 -20.17
N TRP A 93 -11.31 7.63 -19.20
CA TRP A 93 -12.41 8.43 -18.71
C TRP A 93 -12.95 9.33 -19.82
N ASN A 94 -14.28 9.41 -19.98
CA ASN A 94 -14.89 10.36 -20.87
C ASN A 94 -15.30 11.63 -20.13
N ILE A 95 -15.53 12.71 -20.87
CA ILE A 95 -15.85 14.02 -20.29
C ILE A 95 -17.16 13.98 -19.49
N ASN A 96 -18.14 13.22 -19.94
CA ASN A 96 -19.42 13.12 -19.24
C ASN A 96 -19.28 12.47 -17.87
N ALA A 97 -18.50 11.40 -17.77
CA ALA A 97 -18.22 10.77 -16.50
C ALA A 97 -17.47 11.70 -15.54
N GLN A 98 -16.50 12.44 -16.07
CA GLN A 98 -15.75 13.43 -15.28
C GLN A 98 -16.67 14.55 -14.80
N LYS A 99 -17.56 15.04 -15.65
CA LYS A 99 -18.49 16.10 -15.30
C LYS A 99 -19.43 15.67 -14.18
N LEU A 100 -19.97 14.47 -14.24
CA LEU A 100 -20.80 13.93 -13.16
C LEU A 100 -20.05 13.81 -11.84
N TYR A 101 -18.75 13.52 -11.93
CA TYR A 101 -17.92 13.40 -10.75
C TYR A 101 -17.70 14.73 -10.02
N TRP A 102 -17.66 15.84 -10.77
CA TRP A 102 -17.38 17.16 -10.21
C TRP A 102 -18.65 17.94 -9.83
N GLU A 103 -19.78 17.52 -10.29
CA GLU A 103 -21.07 18.07 -9.93
C GLU A 103 -21.61 17.45 -8.64
#